data_874be9425b89205c0d58bfb971965f09
#
_entry.id   874be9425b89205c0d58bfb971965f09
#
_cell.length_a   1.000
_cell.length_b   1.000
_cell.length_c   1.000
_cell.angle_alpha   90.00
_cell.angle_beta   90.00
_cell.angle_gamma   90.00
#
_symmetry.space_group_name_H-M   'P 1'
#
loop_
_entity.id
_entity.type
_entity.pdbx_description
1 polymer ?
#
loop_
_entity_poly.entity_id
_entity_poly.type
_entity_poly.pdbx_seq_one_letter_code
_entity_poly.pdbx_strand_id
1 'polypeptide(L)'
;DLKKAICKKFKRDNNLDYNSDQIVVSTGAKQSIANVCMSLINKGDEVVIPTPYWVSYSAMVSLADGIPVFVHPNEDANYKVTAAQIESAITDKTKMVMLNSPNNPSGSVFTKEEYLEFSKVLMKYPKVIVVSDEIYEHINYGVESVSFASLPGMYERTVTVNGISKAFAMTGWRIGYLGAPKILAKACNKMQGQITSGANCIAQRAAITALDESPERIKYMVDEFKIRRDLIIDLV
;
A
#
# COMPACT_ATOMS: atom_id res chain seq x y z
N ASP A 1 -7.25 -13.67 -16.13
CA ASP A 1 -5.83 -14.05 -16.16
C ASP A 1 -4.99 -13.15 -15.23
N LEU A 2 -5.07 -11.80 -15.35
CA LEU A 2 -4.26 -10.90 -14.51
C LEU A 2 -4.48 -11.10 -13.00
N LYS A 3 -5.73 -11.25 -12.54
CA LYS A 3 -6.00 -11.53 -11.12
C LYS A 3 -5.31 -12.79 -10.62
N LYS A 4 -5.20 -13.84 -11.45
CA LYS A 4 -4.47 -15.06 -11.10
C LYS A 4 -2.96 -14.80 -11.00
N ALA A 5 -2.38 -13.99 -11.90
CA ALA A 5 -0.97 -13.60 -11.83
C ALA A 5 -0.70 -12.76 -10.56
N ILE A 6 -1.61 -11.85 -10.19
CA ILE A 6 -1.52 -11.07 -8.96
C ILE A 6 -1.58 -11.97 -7.71
N CYS A 7 -2.50 -12.96 -7.68
CA CYS A 7 -2.56 -13.93 -6.57
C CYS A 7 -1.23 -14.69 -6.42
N LYS A 8 -0.66 -15.18 -7.55
CA LYS A 8 0.65 -15.85 -7.53
C LYS A 8 1.75 -14.93 -7.00
N LYS A 9 1.78 -13.67 -7.45
CA LYS A 9 2.73 -12.66 -6.97
C LYS A 9 2.59 -12.44 -5.47
N PHE A 10 1.38 -12.21 -4.96
CA PHE A 10 1.16 -12.04 -3.53
C PHE A 10 1.57 -13.25 -2.71
N LYS A 11 1.35 -14.46 -3.23
CA LYS A 11 1.81 -15.68 -2.55
C LYS A 11 3.32 -15.79 -2.53
N ARG A 12 3.98 -15.55 -3.68
CA ARG A 12 5.44 -15.67 -3.85
C ARG A 12 6.19 -14.62 -3.03
N ASP A 13 5.79 -13.34 -3.15
CA ASP A 13 6.57 -12.19 -2.66
C ASP A 13 6.16 -11.74 -1.26
N ASN A 14 4.88 -11.91 -0.90
CA ASN A 14 4.31 -11.32 0.32
C ASN A 14 3.79 -12.39 1.31
N ASN A 15 3.84 -13.66 0.96
CA ASN A 15 3.25 -14.77 1.72
C ASN A 15 1.73 -14.56 2.01
N LEU A 16 1.01 -13.96 1.05
CA LEU A 16 -0.43 -13.71 1.15
C LEU A 16 -1.19 -14.62 0.19
N ASP A 17 -2.17 -15.35 0.70
CA ASP A 17 -2.95 -16.32 -0.06
C ASP A 17 -4.32 -15.75 -0.42
N TYR A 18 -4.36 -14.88 -1.43
CA TYR A 18 -5.60 -14.31 -1.94
C TYR A 18 -6.22 -15.15 -3.04
N ASN A 19 -7.55 -15.18 -3.07
CA ASN A 19 -8.33 -15.65 -4.21
C ASN A 19 -8.61 -14.51 -5.21
N SER A 20 -8.93 -14.85 -6.46
CA SER A 20 -9.18 -13.86 -7.51
C SER A 20 -10.35 -12.91 -7.20
N ASP A 21 -11.30 -13.28 -6.35
CA ASP A 21 -12.41 -12.45 -5.91
C ASP A 21 -12.04 -11.47 -4.78
N GLN A 22 -10.82 -11.61 -4.24
CA GLN A 22 -10.20 -10.69 -3.28
C GLN A 22 -9.30 -9.65 -3.98
N ILE A 23 -9.13 -9.74 -5.31
CA ILE A 23 -8.28 -8.84 -6.09
C ILE A 23 -9.14 -7.86 -6.89
N VAL A 24 -8.78 -6.57 -6.83
CA VAL A 24 -9.31 -5.53 -7.70
C VAL A 24 -8.17 -4.91 -8.49
N VAL A 25 -8.30 -4.90 -9.82
CA VAL A 25 -7.33 -4.28 -10.73
C VAL A 25 -7.84 -2.90 -11.12
N SER A 26 -7.02 -1.88 -10.92
CA SER A 26 -7.40 -0.47 -11.07
C SER A 26 -6.47 0.27 -12.04
N THR A 27 -6.87 1.47 -12.45
CA THR A 27 -6.06 2.37 -13.29
C THR A 27 -4.96 3.05 -12.47
N GLY A 28 -3.98 2.24 -12.04
CA GLY A 28 -2.90 2.60 -11.12
C GLY A 28 -3.28 2.46 -9.64
N ALA A 29 -2.27 2.32 -8.78
CA ALA A 29 -2.44 2.18 -7.33
C ALA A 29 -3.21 3.37 -6.71
N LYS A 30 -3.07 4.59 -7.27
CA LYS A 30 -3.85 5.76 -6.85
C LYS A 30 -5.35 5.49 -6.89
N GLN A 31 -5.86 4.88 -7.96
CA GLN A 31 -7.28 4.54 -8.03
C GLN A 31 -7.65 3.44 -7.03
N SER A 32 -6.77 2.47 -6.78
CA SER A 32 -7.03 1.45 -5.76
C SER A 32 -7.26 2.09 -4.38
N ILE A 33 -6.40 3.04 -3.98
CA ILE A 33 -6.55 3.75 -2.71
C ILE A 33 -7.80 4.64 -2.69
N ALA A 34 -8.06 5.38 -3.77
CA ALA A 34 -9.27 6.19 -3.90
C ALA A 34 -10.55 5.34 -3.77
N ASN A 35 -10.58 4.16 -4.41
CA ASN A 35 -11.70 3.22 -4.27
C ASN A 35 -11.91 2.78 -2.82
N VAL A 36 -10.83 2.54 -2.07
CA VAL A 36 -10.91 2.20 -0.64
C VAL A 36 -11.51 3.36 0.16
N CYS A 37 -10.97 4.57 -0.01
CA CYS A 37 -11.49 5.75 0.68
C CYS A 37 -12.99 5.95 0.40
N MET A 38 -13.38 5.99 -0.87
CA MET A 38 -14.77 6.21 -1.28
C MET A 38 -15.73 5.06 -0.90
N SER A 39 -15.21 3.86 -0.65
CA SER A 39 -16.03 2.71 -0.25
C SER A 39 -16.24 2.61 1.25
N LEU A 40 -15.33 3.13 2.06
CA LEU A 40 -15.28 2.85 3.50
C LEU A 40 -15.44 4.08 4.38
N ILE A 41 -15.09 5.27 3.89
CA ILE A 41 -15.10 6.51 4.67
C ILE A 41 -16.47 7.18 4.53
N ASN A 42 -17.02 7.63 5.65
CA ASN A 42 -18.19 8.49 5.73
C ASN A 42 -17.78 9.85 6.30
N LYS A 43 -18.67 10.81 6.18
CA LYS A 43 -18.47 12.16 6.75
C LYS A 43 -18.12 12.09 8.23
N GLY A 44 -16.95 12.61 8.58
CA GLY A 44 -16.45 12.67 9.94
C GLY A 44 -15.66 11.45 10.41
N ASP A 45 -15.54 10.40 9.59
CA ASP A 45 -14.62 9.30 9.87
C ASP A 45 -13.16 9.81 9.80
N GLU A 46 -12.34 9.38 10.73
CA GLU A 46 -10.93 9.75 10.82
C GLU A 46 -10.03 8.71 10.16
N VAL A 47 -9.01 9.21 9.46
CA VAL A 47 -7.96 8.37 8.86
C VAL A 47 -6.61 8.81 9.38
N VAL A 48 -5.94 7.92 10.12
CA VAL A 48 -4.59 8.14 10.66
C VAL A 48 -3.57 7.98 9.55
N ILE A 49 -2.73 9.01 9.35
CA ILE A 49 -1.71 9.07 8.31
C ILE A 49 -0.36 9.43 8.94
N PRO A 50 0.58 8.47 9.04
CA PRO A 50 1.96 8.77 9.42
C PRO A 50 2.62 9.75 8.45
N THR A 51 3.36 10.72 8.96
CA THR A 51 4.14 11.67 8.16
C THR A 51 5.63 11.32 8.19
N PRO A 52 6.40 11.73 7.16
CA PRO A 52 5.96 12.32 5.89
C PRO A 52 5.19 11.31 5.04
N TYR A 53 4.29 11.78 4.21
CA TYR A 53 3.36 10.93 3.45
C TYR A 53 3.23 11.40 1.99
N TRP A 54 2.76 10.51 1.14
CA TRP A 54 2.43 10.88 -0.23
C TRP A 54 1.20 11.79 -0.26
N VAL A 55 1.38 13.00 -0.77
CA VAL A 55 0.39 14.10 -0.75
C VAL A 55 -1.04 13.70 -1.16
N SER A 56 -1.21 12.68 -1.99
CA SER A 56 -2.55 12.27 -2.45
C SER A 56 -3.37 11.55 -1.37
N TYR A 57 -2.77 11.06 -0.27
CA TYR A 57 -3.55 10.36 0.76
C TYR A 57 -4.56 11.29 1.43
N SER A 58 -4.12 12.43 1.94
CA SER A 58 -5.02 13.39 2.58
C SER A 58 -6.08 13.92 1.63
N ALA A 59 -5.71 14.18 0.37
CA ALA A 59 -6.67 14.60 -0.65
C ALA A 59 -7.76 13.55 -0.90
N MET A 60 -7.40 12.26 -1.00
CA MET A 60 -8.39 11.18 -1.20
C MET A 60 -9.29 10.98 0.01
N VAL A 61 -8.77 11.14 1.24
CA VAL A 61 -9.56 11.11 2.46
C VAL A 61 -10.57 12.26 2.47
N SER A 62 -10.13 13.48 2.17
CA SER A 62 -11.00 14.66 2.11
C SER A 62 -12.06 14.57 1.02
N LEU A 63 -11.73 13.99 -0.15
CA LEU A 63 -12.70 13.74 -1.24
C LEU A 63 -13.80 12.75 -0.84
N ALA A 64 -13.53 11.91 0.17
CA ALA A 64 -14.50 10.97 0.74
C ALA A 64 -15.20 11.56 2.00
N ASP A 65 -15.12 12.86 2.24
CA ASP A 65 -15.64 13.57 3.42
C ASP A 65 -15.03 13.11 4.77
N GLY A 66 -13.90 12.41 4.73
CA GLY A 66 -13.14 11.99 5.91
C GLY A 66 -12.22 13.08 6.44
N ILE A 67 -11.70 12.85 7.64
CA ILE A 67 -10.78 13.75 8.35
C ILE A 67 -9.39 13.07 8.39
N PRO A 68 -8.37 13.61 7.71
CA PRO A 68 -7.01 13.12 7.86
C PRO A 68 -6.44 13.53 9.22
N VAL A 69 -5.93 12.56 9.98
CA VAL A 69 -5.26 12.74 11.27
C VAL A 69 -3.78 12.42 11.09
N PHE A 70 -2.95 13.45 11.18
CA PHE A 70 -1.51 13.29 10.93
C PHE A 70 -0.76 12.90 12.21
N VAL A 71 0.12 11.90 12.08
CA VAL A 71 1.02 11.47 13.15
C VAL A 71 2.45 11.79 12.74
N HIS A 72 3.11 12.63 13.51
CA HIS A 72 4.46 13.06 13.23
C HIS A 72 5.50 12.21 13.97
N PRO A 73 6.58 11.76 13.31
CA PRO A 73 7.68 11.10 13.98
C PRO A 73 8.44 12.08 14.88
N ASN A 74 9.18 11.57 15.86
CA ASN A 74 10.12 12.38 16.61
C ASN A 74 11.29 12.85 15.70
N GLU A 75 11.99 13.92 16.07
CA GLU A 75 13.04 14.54 15.25
C GLU A 75 14.13 13.55 14.81
N ASP A 76 14.57 12.66 15.72
CA ASP A 76 15.64 11.69 15.46
C ASP A 76 15.15 10.30 14.99
N ALA A 77 13.90 10.18 14.57
CA ALA A 77 13.25 8.88 14.30
C ALA A 77 13.40 8.37 12.85
N ASN A 78 14.33 8.89 12.06
CA ASN A 78 14.50 8.51 10.65
C ASN A 78 13.16 8.54 9.86
N TYR A 79 12.34 9.55 10.12
CA TYR A 79 11.00 9.73 9.52
C TYR A 79 10.04 8.57 9.78
N LYS A 80 10.20 7.82 10.87
CA LYS A 80 9.31 6.71 11.24
C LYS A 80 8.55 7.01 12.53
N VAL A 81 7.25 6.83 12.50
CA VAL A 81 6.40 6.89 13.70
C VAL A 81 6.52 5.60 14.50
N THR A 82 6.25 5.67 15.80
CA THR A 82 6.16 4.51 16.69
C THR A 82 4.72 3.99 16.82
N ALA A 83 4.58 2.74 17.28
CA ALA A 83 3.27 2.16 17.58
C ALA A 83 2.49 2.97 18.63
N ALA A 84 3.17 3.51 19.65
CA ALA A 84 2.56 4.36 20.67
C ALA A 84 2.02 5.67 20.09
N GLN A 85 2.73 6.28 19.13
CA GLN A 85 2.25 7.47 18.44
C GLN A 85 1.00 7.19 17.59
N ILE A 86 0.97 6.04 16.88
CA ILE A 86 -0.24 5.62 16.17
C ILE A 86 -1.39 5.37 17.14
N GLU A 87 -1.14 4.68 18.26
CA GLU A 87 -2.16 4.38 19.27
C GLU A 87 -2.78 5.66 19.83
N SER A 88 -1.95 6.67 20.14
CA SER A 88 -2.42 7.95 20.68
C SER A 88 -3.31 8.76 19.72
N ALA A 89 -3.21 8.48 18.43
CA ALA A 89 -4.00 9.14 17.39
C ALA A 89 -5.32 8.41 17.05
N ILE A 90 -5.52 7.20 17.59
CA ILE A 90 -6.75 6.42 17.34
C ILE A 90 -7.83 6.89 18.30
N THR A 91 -8.99 7.21 17.75
CA THR A 91 -10.21 7.58 18.47
C THR A 91 -11.36 6.65 18.08
N ASP A 92 -12.53 6.82 18.70
CA ASP A 92 -13.76 6.11 18.33
C ASP A 92 -14.24 6.41 16.89
N LYS A 93 -13.75 7.51 16.30
CA LYS A 93 -14.05 7.91 14.92
C LYS A 93 -13.03 7.34 13.91
N THR A 94 -11.93 6.77 14.38
CA THR A 94 -10.88 6.26 13.49
C THR A 94 -11.39 5.06 12.70
N LYS A 95 -11.48 5.24 11.40
CA LYS A 95 -11.91 4.23 10.45
C LYS A 95 -10.75 3.46 9.85
N MET A 96 -9.61 4.15 9.64
CA MET A 96 -8.52 3.62 8.84
C MET A 96 -7.16 4.16 9.31
N VAL A 97 -6.14 3.33 9.14
CA VAL A 97 -4.72 3.73 9.21
C VAL A 97 -4.11 3.49 7.83
N MET A 98 -3.42 4.49 7.28
CA MET A 98 -2.67 4.36 6.02
C MET A 98 -1.19 4.20 6.29
N LEU A 99 -0.62 3.08 5.86
CA LEU A 99 0.81 2.80 5.94
C LEU A 99 1.41 2.77 4.54
N ASN A 100 2.65 3.24 4.39
CA ASN A 100 3.41 3.17 3.15
C ASN A 100 4.86 2.80 3.45
N SER A 101 5.29 1.64 2.98
CA SER A 101 6.67 1.16 3.17
C SER A 101 7.07 0.25 1.99
N PRO A 102 8.20 0.56 1.34
CA PRO A 102 9.03 1.75 1.48
C PRO A 102 8.27 3.05 1.27
N ASN A 103 8.60 4.10 2.01
CA ASN A 103 7.81 5.33 2.09
C ASN A 103 8.13 6.32 0.95
N ASN A 104 7.11 7.01 0.48
CA ASN A 104 7.22 8.22 -0.33
C ASN A 104 6.76 9.42 0.51
N PRO A 105 7.61 10.44 0.81
CA PRO A 105 8.86 10.75 0.12
C PRO A 105 10.15 10.31 0.82
N SER A 106 10.12 9.86 2.08
CA SER A 106 11.32 9.71 2.90
C SER A 106 12.25 8.56 2.48
N GLY A 107 11.72 7.53 1.80
CA GLY A 107 12.45 6.29 1.51
C GLY A 107 12.64 5.38 2.74
N SER A 108 12.11 5.76 3.91
CA SER A 108 12.20 4.91 5.11
C SER A 108 11.39 3.63 4.95
N VAL A 109 11.88 2.56 5.58
CA VAL A 109 11.26 1.24 5.53
C VAL A 109 10.98 0.77 6.96
N PHE A 110 9.75 0.36 7.23
CA PHE A 110 9.41 -0.27 8.50
C PHE A 110 9.94 -1.71 8.53
N THR A 111 10.61 -2.06 9.63
CA THR A 111 11.07 -3.43 9.88
C THR A 111 9.90 -4.33 10.29
N LYS A 112 10.15 -5.63 10.29
CA LYS A 112 9.17 -6.61 10.77
C LYS A 112 8.79 -6.40 12.22
N GLU A 113 9.77 -6.05 13.06
CA GLU A 113 9.57 -5.78 14.48
C GLU A 113 8.69 -4.55 14.71
N GLU A 114 8.96 -3.45 13.98
CA GLU A 114 8.13 -2.24 14.03
C GLU A 114 6.69 -2.53 13.59
N TYR A 115 6.51 -3.28 12.53
CA TYR A 115 5.19 -3.69 12.06
C TYR A 115 4.48 -4.64 13.03
N LEU A 116 5.19 -5.50 13.74
CA LEU A 116 4.61 -6.34 14.80
C LEU A 116 4.08 -5.47 15.96
N GLU A 117 4.80 -4.41 16.35
CA GLU A 117 4.29 -3.48 17.37
C GLU A 117 3.03 -2.74 16.87
N PHE A 118 2.98 -2.31 15.60
CA PHE A 118 1.76 -1.73 15.03
C PHE A 118 0.60 -2.74 15.04
N SER A 119 0.85 -3.99 14.71
CA SER A 119 -0.19 -5.03 14.72
C SER A 119 -0.76 -5.26 16.11
N LYS A 120 0.09 -5.26 17.15
CA LYS A 120 -0.35 -5.39 18.55
C LYS A 120 -1.27 -4.24 18.97
N VAL A 121 -0.92 -3.01 18.60
CA VAL A 121 -1.77 -1.84 18.84
C VAL A 121 -3.11 -1.99 18.10
N LEU A 122 -3.05 -2.28 16.81
CA LEU A 122 -4.26 -2.35 15.98
C LEU A 122 -5.20 -3.50 16.36
N MET A 123 -4.69 -4.57 16.97
CA MET A 123 -5.55 -5.64 17.52
C MET A 123 -6.49 -5.15 18.64
N LYS A 124 -6.12 -4.08 19.35
CA LYS A 124 -6.99 -3.46 20.37
C LYS A 124 -8.19 -2.72 19.72
N TYR A 125 -8.09 -2.39 18.43
CA TYR A 125 -9.07 -1.61 17.67
C TYR A 125 -9.63 -2.41 16.48
N PRO A 126 -10.48 -3.41 16.72
CA PRO A 126 -10.88 -4.38 15.68
C PRO A 126 -11.67 -3.79 14.50
N LYS A 127 -12.22 -2.58 14.66
CA LYS A 127 -12.98 -1.88 13.61
C LYS A 127 -12.09 -1.06 12.66
N VAL A 128 -10.86 -0.79 13.04
CA VAL A 128 -9.92 0.01 12.23
C VAL A 128 -9.36 -0.84 11.10
N ILE A 129 -9.52 -0.40 9.88
CA ILE A 129 -8.98 -1.02 8.66
C ILE A 129 -7.57 -0.47 8.39
N VAL A 130 -6.70 -1.30 7.85
CA VAL A 130 -5.36 -0.86 7.42
C VAL A 130 -5.31 -0.81 5.89
N VAL A 131 -4.80 0.29 5.34
CA VAL A 131 -4.35 0.36 3.95
C VAL A 131 -2.83 0.33 3.98
N SER A 132 -2.25 -0.74 3.43
CA SER A 132 -0.81 -0.90 3.30
C SER A 132 -0.43 -0.67 1.84
N ASP A 133 0.14 0.51 1.55
CA ASP A 133 0.66 0.85 0.22
C ASP A 133 2.10 0.34 0.10
N GLU A 134 2.25 -0.76 -0.63
CA GLU A 134 3.50 -1.50 -0.82
C GLU A 134 4.06 -1.34 -2.24
N ILE A 135 3.69 -0.25 -2.93
CA ILE A 135 4.04 -0.01 -4.35
C ILE A 135 5.55 0.00 -4.62
N TYR A 136 6.37 0.24 -3.61
CA TYR A 136 7.83 0.29 -3.70
C TYR A 136 8.53 -0.97 -3.17
N GLU A 137 7.83 -2.05 -2.84
CA GLU A 137 8.40 -3.23 -2.19
C GLU A 137 9.64 -3.81 -2.89
N HIS A 138 9.68 -3.77 -4.22
CA HIS A 138 10.81 -4.25 -5.02
C HIS A 138 11.92 -3.22 -5.24
N ILE A 139 11.70 -1.94 -4.91
CA ILE A 139 12.73 -0.89 -4.94
C ILE A 139 13.27 -0.74 -3.52
N ASN A 140 14.07 -1.71 -3.11
CA ASN A 140 14.57 -1.85 -1.76
C ASN A 140 16.07 -2.19 -1.81
N TYR A 141 16.85 -1.56 -0.95
CA TYR A 141 18.31 -1.61 -0.96
C TYR A 141 18.89 -2.42 0.19
N GLY A 142 18.23 -3.49 0.57
CA GLY A 142 18.75 -4.49 1.52
C GLY A 142 18.00 -4.59 2.85
N VAL A 143 16.86 -3.93 2.99
CA VAL A 143 15.94 -4.17 4.12
C VAL A 143 14.96 -5.29 3.73
N GLU A 144 14.70 -6.24 4.60
CA GLU A 144 13.69 -7.27 4.36
C GLU A 144 12.30 -6.61 4.21
N SER A 145 11.66 -6.78 3.06
CA SER A 145 10.31 -6.29 2.83
C SER A 145 9.28 -7.23 3.46
N VAL A 146 8.43 -6.68 4.30
CA VAL A 146 7.35 -7.42 4.97
C VAL A 146 6.01 -6.81 4.59
N SER A 147 5.10 -7.62 4.06
CA SER A 147 3.73 -7.16 3.85
C SER A 147 2.97 -7.11 5.17
N PHE A 148 2.32 -5.97 5.45
CA PHE A 148 1.59 -5.79 6.71
C PHE A 148 0.47 -6.82 6.89
N ALA A 149 -0.21 -7.20 5.82
CA ALA A 149 -1.27 -8.20 5.84
C ALA A 149 -0.79 -9.62 6.23
N SER A 150 0.52 -9.92 6.10
CA SER A 150 1.08 -11.22 6.46
C SER A 150 1.28 -11.41 7.97
N LEU A 151 1.15 -10.34 8.75
CA LEU A 151 1.31 -10.38 10.19
C LEU A 151 0.09 -11.01 10.89
N PRO A 152 0.29 -11.63 12.07
CA PRO A 152 -0.81 -12.24 12.83
C PRO A 152 -1.97 -11.27 13.07
N GLY A 153 -3.19 -11.68 12.73
CA GLY A 153 -4.42 -10.90 12.92
C GLY A 153 -4.63 -9.74 11.94
N MET A 154 -3.73 -9.54 10.95
CA MET A 154 -3.82 -8.40 10.02
C MET A 154 -4.46 -8.74 8.68
N TYR A 155 -4.44 -10.00 8.24
CA TYR A 155 -4.99 -10.40 6.95
C TYR A 155 -6.44 -9.97 6.72
N GLU A 156 -7.32 -10.20 7.72
CA GLU A 156 -8.77 -9.95 7.60
C GLU A 156 -9.16 -8.47 7.75
N ARG A 157 -8.18 -7.57 7.86
CA ARG A 157 -8.43 -6.14 8.07
C ARG A 157 -7.49 -5.24 7.28
N THR A 158 -6.64 -5.81 6.42
CA THR A 158 -5.70 -5.05 5.62
C THR A 158 -6.10 -5.07 4.15
N VAL A 159 -6.04 -3.90 3.52
CA VAL A 159 -6.05 -3.73 2.08
C VAL A 159 -4.61 -3.50 1.65
N THR A 160 -4.01 -4.49 1.00
CA THR A 160 -2.66 -4.39 0.46
C THR A 160 -2.74 -3.80 -0.95
N VAL A 161 -2.13 -2.64 -1.16
CA VAL A 161 -2.11 -1.92 -2.44
C VAL A 161 -0.74 -2.07 -3.09
N ASN A 162 -0.74 -2.35 -4.38
CA ASN A 162 0.48 -2.49 -5.16
C ASN A 162 0.23 -2.17 -6.65
N GLY A 163 1.22 -2.37 -7.50
CA GLY A 163 1.10 -2.14 -8.94
C GLY A 163 2.40 -2.29 -9.69
N ILE A 164 2.34 -2.13 -11.00
CA ILE A 164 3.50 -2.29 -11.88
C ILE A 164 4.22 -0.97 -12.21
N SER A 165 3.70 0.16 -11.72
CA SER A 165 4.17 1.49 -12.10
C SER A 165 5.61 1.76 -11.72
N LYS A 166 6.06 1.29 -10.56
CA LYS A 166 7.36 1.65 -9.97
C LYS A 166 8.41 0.60 -10.27
N ALA A 167 8.27 -0.59 -9.74
CA ALA A 167 9.25 -1.66 -9.90
C ALA A 167 9.53 -2.02 -11.38
N PHE A 168 8.52 -1.93 -12.23
CA PHE A 168 8.63 -2.32 -13.65
C PHE A 168 8.76 -1.13 -14.60
N ALA A 169 8.95 0.11 -14.08
CA ALA A 169 9.02 1.34 -14.88
C ALA A 169 7.80 1.53 -15.83
N MET A 170 6.62 1.06 -15.43
CA MET A 170 5.40 1.04 -16.23
C MET A 170 4.38 2.09 -15.77
N THR A 171 4.84 3.32 -15.47
CA THR A 171 3.97 4.39 -14.94
C THR A 171 2.84 4.76 -15.90
N GLY A 172 3.12 4.88 -17.19
CA GLY A 172 2.17 5.24 -18.25
C GLY A 172 1.15 4.14 -18.56
N TRP A 173 1.41 2.88 -18.20
CA TRP A 173 0.50 1.76 -18.44
C TRP A 173 -0.72 1.76 -17.52
N ARG A 174 -0.68 2.49 -16.44
CA ARG A 174 -1.79 2.71 -15.51
C ARG A 174 -2.39 1.40 -14.98
N ILE A 175 -1.57 0.49 -14.45
CA ILE A 175 -2.02 -0.71 -13.75
C ILE A 175 -1.57 -0.66 -12.28
N GLY A 176 -2.55 -0.68 -11.40
CA GLY A 176 -2.41 -0.95 -9.99
C GLY A 176 -3.44 -1.98 -9.56
N TYR A 177 -3.30 -2.50 -8.37
CA TYR A 177 -4.22 -3.48 -7.83
C TYR A 177 -4.23 -3.43 -6.31
N LEU A 178 -5.28 -3.99 -5.73
CA LEU A 178 -5.33 -4.28 -4.33
C LEU A 178 -5.70 -5.75 -4.10
N GLY A 179 -5.19 -6.30 -2.99
CA GLY A 179 -5.64 -7.53 -2.37
C GLY A 179 -6.27 -7.21 -1.01
N ALA A 180 -7.45 -7.76 -0.72
CA ALA A 180 -8.18 -7.43 0.50
C ALA A 180 -9.14 -8.55 0.91
N PRO A 181 -9.67 -8.55 2.15
CA PRO A 181 -10.82 -9.36 2.52
C PRO A 181 -11.95 -9.19 1.52
N LYS A 182 -12.63 -10.29 1.21
CA LYS A 182 -13.62 -10.36 0.12
C LYS A 182 -14.70 -9.26 0.18
N ILE A 183 -15.14 -8.90 1.37
CA ILE A 183 -16.15 -7.85 1.55
C ILE A 183 -15.63 -6.49 1.11
N LEU A 184 -14.36 -6.16 1.46
CA LEU A 184 -13.71 -4.91 1.08
C LEU A 184 -13.41 -4.89 -0.44
N ALA A 185 -12.89 -5.99 -0.97
CA ALA A 185 -12.64 -6.12 -2.40
C ALA A 185 -13.92 -5.94 -3.23
N LYS A 186 -15.04 -6.52 -2.79
CA LYS A 186 -16.35 -6.34 -3.44
C LYS A 186 -16.82 -4.88 -3.42
N ALA A 187 -16.67 -4.18 -2.30
CA ALA A 187 -17.03 -2.77 -2.18
C ALA A 187 -16.21 -1.90 -3.14
N CYS A 188 -14.88 -2.08 -3.14
CA CYS A 188 -13.98 -1.37 -4.04
C CYS A 188 -14.27 -1.66 -5.52
N ASN A 189 -14.55 -2.93 -5.87
CA ASN A 189 -14.89 -3.30 -7.24
C ASN A 189 -16.23 -2.69 -7.69
N LYS A 190 -17.22 -2.63 -6.79
CA LYS A 190 -18.50 -1.96 -7.07
C LYS A 190 -18.30 -0.47 -7.31
N MET A 191 -17.50 0.20 -6.47
CA MET A 191 -17.16 1.63 -6.63
C MET A 191 -16.46 1.87 -7.96
N GLN A 192 -15.41 1.11 -8.27
CA GLN A 192 -14.67 1.24 -9.54
C GLN A 192 -15.57 1.04 -10.76
N GLY A 193 -16.51 0.10 -10.70
CA GLY A 193 -17.46 -0.16 -11.78
C GLY A 193 -18.30 1.05 -12.15
N GLN A 194 -18.52 1.99 -11.22
CA GLN A 194 -19.28 3.24 -11.47
C GLN A 194 -18.40 4.42 -11.94
N ILE A 195 -17.07 4.29 -11.88
CA ILE A 195 -16.14 5.37 -12.22
C ILE A 195 -15.41 5.08 -13.54
N THR A 196 -14.70 3.96 -13.61
CA THR A 196 -13.82 3.63 -14.76
C THR A 196 -14.11 2.27 -15.38
N SER A 197 -15.04 1.49 -14.83
CA SER A 197 -15.30 0.09 -15.16
C SER A 197 -14.09 -0.81 -14.91
N GLY A 198 -13.02 -0.67 -15.67
CA GLY A 198 -11.81 -1.46 -15.55
C GLY A 198 -10.59 -0.80 -16.16
N ALA A 199 -9.43 -1.38 -15.93
CA ALA A 199 -8.17 -0.93 -16.52
C ALA A 199 -8.06 -1.39 -17.99
N ASN A 200 -7.21 -0.73 -18.77
CA ASN A 200 -6.95 -1.03 -20.18
C ASN A 200 -6.51 -2.49 -20.37
N CYS A 201 -7.12 -3.21 -21.30
CA CYS A 201 -6.91 -4.65 -21.49
C CYS A 201 -5.50 -4.98 -22.03
N ILE A 202 -4.92 -4.11 -22.86
CA ILE A 202 -3.55 -4.29 -23.36
C ILE A 202 -2.56 -4.15 -22.20
N ALA A 203 -2.74 -3.13 -21.37
CA ALA A 203 -1.95 -2.91 -20.17
C ALA A 203 -2.06 -4.09 -19.17
N GLN A 204 -3.28 -4.64 -19.01
CA GLN A 204 -3.47 -5.84 -18.20
C GLN A 204 -2.69 -7.04 -18.72
N ARG A 205 -2.61 -7.21 -20.03
CA ARG A 205 -1.84 -8.32 -20.64
C ARG A 205 -0.34 -8.15 -20.41
N ALA A 206 0.20 -6.95 -20.59
CA ALA A 206 1.59 -6.64 -20.29
C ALA A 206 1.94 -6.85 -18.81
N ALA A 207 1.01 -6.49 -17.92
CA ALA A 207 1.18 -6.67 -16.48
C ALA A 207 1.33 -8.14 -16.05
N ILE A 208 0.71 -9.08 -16.75
CA ILE A 208 0.85 -10.52 -16.48
C ILE A 208 2.32 -10.92 -16.63
N THR A 209 2.94 -10.57 -17.77
CA THR A 209 4.36 -10.88 -18.03
C THR A 209 5.27 -10.23 -16.98
N ALA A 210 5.04 -8.95 -16.66
CA ALA A 210 5.81 -8.25 -15.64
C ALA A 210 5.78 -8.96 -14.28
N LEU A 211 4.61 -9.42 -13.84
CA LEU A 211 4.43 -10.10 -12.56
C LEU A 211 4.95 -11.53 -12.54
N ASP A 212 4.83 -12.25 -13.65
CA ASP A 212 5.30 -13.65 -13.75
C ASP A 212 6.84 -13.72 -13.79
N GLU A 213 7.52 -12.72 -14.33
CA GLU A 213 8.98 -12.67 -14.50
C GLU A 213 9.74 -11.90 -13.40
N SER A 214 9.04 -11.34 -12.42
CA SER A 214 9.60 -10.63 -11.26
C SER A 214 10.11 -11.62 -10.20
N PRO A 215 11.08 -11.23 -9.32
CA PRO A 215 11.77 -9.93 -9.26
C PRO A 215 13.08 -9.85 -10.07
N GLU A 216 13.61 -10.97 -10.56
CA GLU A 216 14.97 -11.05 -11.13
C GLU A 216 15.14 -10.11 -12.33
N ARG A 217 14.10 -9.97 -13.14
CA ARG A 217 14.10 -9.13 -14.35
C ARG A 217 14.29 -7.64 -14.07
N ILE A 218 13.97 -7.19 -12.87
CA ILE A 218 14.08 -5.76 -12.49
C ILE A 218 15.33 -5.45 -11.68
N LYS A 219 16.11 -6.47 -11.31
CA LYS A 219 17.28 -6.29 -10.44
C LYS A 219 18.26 -5.22 -10.95
N TYR A 220 18.53 -5.19 -12.24
CA TYR A 220 19.44 -4.19 -12.82
C TYR A 220 18.95 -2.75 -12.60
N MET A 221 17.63 -2.50 -12.64
CA MET A 221 17.07 -1.18 -12.36
C MET A 221 17.21 -0.80 -10.88
N VAL A 222 17.01 -1.78 -9.99
CA VAL A 222 17.19 -1.57 -8.55
C VAL A 222 18.64 -1.27 -8.21
N ASP A 223 19.58 -2.00 -8.83
CA ASP A 223 21.02 -1.78 -8.67
C ASP A 223 21.41 -0.37 -9.16
N GLU A 224 20.90 0.10 -10.30
CA GLU A 224 21.10 1.46 -10.81
C GLU A 224 20.51 2.54 -9.88
N PHE A 225 19.32 2.33 -9.34
CA PHE A 225 18.76 3.24 -8.36
C PHE A 225 19.61 3.32 -7.09
N LYS A 226 20.17 2.19 -6.65
CA LYS A 226 21.09 2.18 -5.50
C LYS A 226 22.35 2.99 -5.77
N ILE A 227 22.99 2.80 -6.93
CA ILE A 227 24.20 3.55 -7.33
C ILE A 227 23.91 5.06 -7.34
N ARG A 228 22.77 5.47 -7.92
CA ARG A 228 22.39 6.88 -7.99
C ARG A 228 22.06 7.47 -6.63
N ARG A 229 21.41 6.71 -5.74
CA ARG A 229 21.17 7.12 -4.36
C ARG A 229 22.49 7.35 -3.63
N ASP A 230 23.41 6.37 -3.70
CA ASP A 230 24.68 6.44 -3.02
C ASP A 230 25.49 7.66 -3.50
N LEU A 231 25.51 7.90 -4.82
CA LEU A 231 26.15 9.09 -5.39
C LEU A 231 25.56 10.41 -4.87
N ILE A 232 24.23 10.51 -4.75
CA ILE A 232 23.58 11.73 -4.23
C ILE A 232 23.95 11.93 -2.76
N ILE A 233 23.95 10.86 -1.95
CA ILE A 233 24.32 10.94 -0.53
C ILE A 233 25.77 11.42 -0.36
N ASP A 234 26.68 10.97 -1.23
CA ASP A 234 28.09 11.39 -1.18
C ASP A 234 28.30 12.85 -1.62
N LEU A 235 27.33 13.46 -2.32
CA LEU A 235 27.42 14.82 -2.85
C LEU A 235 26.74 15.88 -1.95
N VAL A 236 25.96 15.50 -0.95
CA VAL A 236 25.23 16.39 -0.03
C VAL A 236 25.71 16.23 1.40
#